data_024476803c219177d4cd50e5c0e88075
#
_entry.id   024476803c219177d4cd50e5c0e88075
#
_cell.length_a   1.000
_cell.length_b   1.000
_cell.length_c   1.000
_cell.angle_alpha   90.00
_cell.angle_beta   90.00
_cell.angle_gamma   90.00
#
_symmetry.space_group_name_H-M   'P 1'
#
loop_
_entity.id
_entity.type
_entity.pdbx_description
1 polymer ?
#
loop_
_entity_poly.entity_id
_entity_poly.type
_entity_poly.pdbx_seq_one_letter_code
_entity_poly.pdbx_strand_id
1 'polypeptide(L)'
;MTKPGNEQNYQIEYLDRVVEDDIPVLPKSVRETIKKAIETRLTADPIGLGKPLRYSFKGHRRIRVGDYRIVYRADPNQKLVIIVLIKHRKDVYDQ
;
A
#
# COMPACT_ATOMS: atom_id res chain seq x y z
N MET A 1 -29.52 8.12 -1.64
CA MET A 1 -28.75 7.93 -0.44
C MET A 1 -27.32 7.57 -0.77
N THR A 2 -26.40 8.20 -0.10
CA THR A 2 -25.00 7.93 -0.33
C THR A 2 -24.59 6.60 0.27
N LYS A 3 -23.85 5.84 -0.47
CA LYS A 3 -23.31 4.60 0.04
C LYS A 3 -22.21 4.88 1.03
N PRO A 4 -22.29 4.30 2.23
CA PRO A 4 -21.24 4.54 3.22
C PRO A 4 -19.85 4.21 2.70
N GLY A 5 -19.71 3.16 1.90
CA GLY A 5 -18.42 2.76 1.38
C GLY A 5 -17.77 3.83 0.53
N ASN A 6 -18.57 4.56 -0.26
CA ASN A 6 -17.99 5.60 -1.11
C ASN A 6 -17.40 6.74 -0.29
N GLU A 7 -18.05 7.08 0.80
CA GLU A 7 -17.57 8.13 1.67
C GLU A 7 -16.38 7.69 2.49
N GLN A 8 -16.22 6.38 2.68
CA GLN A 8 -15.15 5.82 3.48
C GLN A 8 -13.92 5.47 2.67
N ASN A 9 -14.05 5.43 1.35
CA ASN A 9 -12.95 4.98 0.52
C ASN A 9 -11.82 5.99 0.49
N TYR A 10 -10.62 5.44 0.56
CA TYR A 10 -9.40 6.21 0.43
C TYR A 10 -8.96 6.24 -1.02
N GLN A 11 -8.32 7.33 -1.39
CA GLN A 11 -7.66 7.44 -2.68
C GLN A 11 -6.24 6.91 -2.58
N ILE A 12 -5.74 6.35 -3.66
CA ILE A 12 -4.40 5.77 -3.68
C ILE A 12 -3.51 6.62 -4.55
N GLU A 13 -2.36 6.99 -4.01
CA GLU A 13 -1.29 7.64 -4.75
C GLU A 13 -0.03 6.83 -4.61
N TYR A 14 0.83 6.90 -5.61
CA TYR A 14 2.10 6.21 -5.62
C TYR A 14 3.21 7.24 -5.71
N LEU A 15 4.25 7.09 -4.89
CA LEU A 15 5.43 7.91 -5.08
C LEU A 15 6.02 7.66 -6.46
N ASP A 16 6.58 8.70 -7.05
CA ASP A 16 7.21 8.58 -8.37
C ASP A 16 8.23 7.45 -8.39
N ARG A 17 9.03 7.34 -7.33
CA ARG A 17 10.05 6.30 -7.23
C ARG A 17 9.43 4.90 -7.34
N VAL A 18 8.26 4.70 -6.75
CA VAL A 18 7.59 3.41 -6.83
C VAL A 18 7.18 3.09 -8.26
N VAL A 19 6.63 4.08 -8.95
CA VAL A 19 6.21 3.91 -10.34
C VAL A 19 7.41 3.68 -11.26
N GLU A 20 8.52 4.34 -10.99
CA GLU A 20 9.69 4.30 -11.87
C GLU A 20 10.62 3.11 -11.56
N ASP A 21 10.71 2.71 -10.31
CA ASP A 21 11.69 1.71 -9.90
C ASP A 21 11.07 0.41 -9.42
N ASP A 22 10.07 0.49 -8.56
CA ASP A 22 9.55 -0.72 -7.91
C ASP A 22 8.59 -1.50 -8.81
N ILE A 23 7.67 -0.82 -9.46
CA ILE A 23 6.64 -1.48 -10.26
C ILE A 23 7.21 -2.13 -11.53
N PRO A 24 8.10 -1.46 -12.29
CA PRO A 24 8.57 -2.05 -13.54
C PRO A 24 9.31 -3.37 -13.40
N VAL A 25 9.92 -3.62 -12.25
CA VAL A 25 10.67 -4.88 -12.06
C VAL A 25 9.77 -6.03 -11.63
N LEU A 26 8.50 -5.79 -11.36
CA LEU A 26 7.59 -6.84 -10.95
C LEU A 26 7.15 -7.66 -12.17
N PRO A 27 7.08 -8.99 -12.05
CA PRO A 27 6.46 -9.78 -13.09
C PRO A 27 5.02 -9.32 -13.31
N LYS A 28 4.52 -9.47 -14.53
CA LYS A 28 3.22 -8.95 -14.88
C LYS A 28 2.10 -9.48 -13.99
N SER A 29 2.11 -10.78 -13.72
CA SER A 29 1.06 -11.37 -12.87
C SER A 29 1.12 -10.85 -11.45
N VAL A 30 2.33 -10.65 -10.93
CA VAL A 30 2.52 -10.09 -9.59
C VAL A 30 2.03 -8.65 -9.56
N ARG A 31 2.35 -7.89 -10.60
CA ARG A 31 1.94 -6.49 -10.68
C ARG A 31 0.42 -6.37 -10.63
N GLU A 32 -0.28 -7.21 -11.37
CA GLU A 32 -1.74 -7.19 -11.39
C GLU A 32 -2.33 -7.60 -10.05
N THR A 33 -1.75 -8.61 -9.42
CA THR A 33 -2.21 -9.08 -8.12
C THR A 33 -2.02 -8.00 -7.05
N ILE A 34 -0.87 -7.35 -7.07
CA ILE A 34 -0.59 -6.29 -6.10
C ILE A 34 -1.51 -5.10 -6.32
N LYS A 35 -1.70 -4.70 -7.58
CA LYS A 35 -2.60 -3.59 -7.89
C LYS A 35 -4.00 -3.87 -7.37
N LYS A 36 -4.50 -5.07 -7.61
CA LYS A 36 -5.83 -5.44 -7.16
C LYS A 36 -5.92 -5.42 -5.62
N ALA A 37 -4.89 -5.92 -4.96
CA ALA A 37 -4.88 -5.93 -3.49
C ALA A 37 -4.88 -4.50 -2.93
N ILE A 38 -4.09 -3.62 -3.51
CA ILE A 38 -4.06 -2.22 -3.08
C ILE A 38 -5.44 -1.58 -3.29
N GLU A 39 -6.02 -1.79 -4.46
CA GLU A 39 -7.28 -1.14 -4.81
C GLU A 39 -8.46 -1.67 -4.01
N THR A 40 -8.39 -2.91 -3.53
CA THR A 40 -9.50 -3.47 -2.74
C THR A 40 -9.29 -3.31 -1.25
N ARG A 41 -8.07 -3.52 -0.76
CA ARG A 41 -7.82 -3.50 0.67
C ARG A 41 -7.54 -2.11 1.21
N LEU A 42 -6.69 -1.36 0.53
CA LEU A 42 -6.23 -0.09 1.07
C LEU A 42 -7.19 1.05 0.78
N THR A 43 -8.10 0.88 -0.15
CA THR A 43 -9.18 1.84 -0.32
C THR A 43 -10.23 1.69 0.77
N ALA A 44 -10.38 0.49 1.31
CA ALA A 44 -11.43 0.20 2.28
C ALA A 44 -10.98 0.48 3.71
N ASP A 45 -9.82 -0.07 4.12
CA ASP A 45 -9.42 0.02 5.53
C ASP A 45 -7.90 -0.01 5.66
N PRO A 46 -7.22 1.06 5.25
CA PRO A 46 -5.76 1.06 5.33
C PRO A 46 -5.22 1.06 6.77
N ILE A 47 -6.00 1.58 7.71
CA ILE A 47 -5.55 1.63 9.10
C ILE A 47 -5.72 0.27 9.77
N GLY A 48 -6.86 -0.38 9.55
CA GLY A 48 -7.14 -1.64 10.21
C GLY A 48 -6.41 -2.83 9.61
N LEU A 49 -6.20 -2.81 8.29
CA LEU A 49 -5.59 -3.95 7.60
C LEU A 49 -4.07 -3.93 7.62
N GLY A 50 -3.47 -2.76 7.71
CA GLY A 50 -2.03 -2.64 7.64
C GLY A 50 -1.39 -2.76 9.01
N LYS A 51 -0.20 -3.35 9.04
CA LYS A 51 0.55 -3.50 10.27
C LYS A 51 1.49 -2.30 10.44
N PRO A 52 1.47 -1.61 11.59
CA PRO A 52 2.36 -0.47 11.78
C PRO A 52 3.81 -0.88 11.84
N LEU A 53 4.67 -0.03 11.33
CA LEU A 53 6.10 -0.26 11.29
C LEU A 53 6.82 0.61 12.31
N ARG A 54 8.12 0.30 12.53
CA ARG A 54 8.93 0.96 13.54
C ARG A 54 10.18 1.57 12.92
N TYR A 55 10.94 2.25 13.76
CA TYR A 55 12.26 2.81 13.42
C TYR A 55 12.16 3.73 12.21
N SER A 56 12.95 3.49 11.20
CA SER A 56 12.99 4.37 10.05
C SER A 56 11.65 4.45 9.29
N PHE A 57 10.81 3.45 9.47
CA PHE A 57 9.47 3.45 8.84
C PHE A 57 8.37 3.80 9.84
N LYS A 58 8.72 4.38 10.97
CA LYS A 58 7.70 4.78 11.93
C LYS A 58 6.70 5.71 11.26
N GLY A 59 5.42 5.47 11.53
CA GLY A 59 4.35 6.23 10.89
C GLY A 59 3.84 5.61 9.60
N HIS A 60 4.52 4.58 9.13
CA HIS A 60 4.09 3.82 7.95
C HIS A 60 3.45 2.51 8.37
N ARG A 61 2.77 1.89 7.42
CA ARG A 61 2.16 0.58 7.61
C ARG A 61 2.52 -0.31 6.44
N ARG A 62 2.33 -1.61 6.59
CA ARG A 62 2.54 -2.53 5.48
C ARG A 62 1.42 -3.54 5.38
N ILE A 63 1.18 -4.02 4.16
CA ILE A 63 0.45 -5.25 3.92
C ILE A 63 1.35 -6.19 3.14
N ARG A 64 1.03 -7.47 3.20
CA ARG A 64 1.72 -8.49 2.43
C ARG A 64 0.80 -8.98 1.32
N VAL A 65 1.39 -9.15 0.14
CA VAL A 65 0.69 -9.73 -1.00
C VAL A 65 1.63 -10.78 -1.56
N GLY A 66 1.35 -12.06 -1.27
CA GLY A 66 2.27 -13.13 -1.60
C GLY A 66 3.61 -12.89 -0.91
N ASP A 67 4.68 -12.88 -1.70
CA ASP A 67 6.03 -12.66 -1.17
C ASP A 67 6.44 -11.20 -1.20
N TYR A 68 5.51 -10.30 -1.45
CA TYR A 68 5.82 -8.88 -1.57
C TYR A 68 5.27 -8.09 -0.41
N ARG A 69 5.96 -7.03 -0.07
CA ARG A 69 5.54 -6.09 0.97
C ARG A 69 5.23 -4.75 0.33
N ILE A 70 4.09 -4.22 0.69
CA ILE A 70 3.66 -2.90 0.26
C ILE A 70 3.67 -2.01 1.49
N VAL A 71 4.55 -1.02 1.49
CA VAL A 71 4.65 -0.06 2.58
C VAL A 71 3.96 1.22 2.14
N TYR A 72 3.16 1.78 3.03
CA TYR A 72 2.36 2.95 2.70
C TYR A 72 2.12 3.81 3.93
N ARG A 73 1.70 5.03 3.66
CA ARG A 73 1.20 5.94 4.69
C ARG A 73 -0.27 6.18 4.44
N ALA A 74 -1.03 6.34 5.52
CA ALA A 74 -2.45 6.62 5.41
C ALA A 74 -2.77 7.90 6.16
N ASP A 75 -3.53 8.77 5.50
CA ASP A 75 -4.00 10.02 6.09
C ASP A 75 -5.52 9.96 6.17
N PRO A 76 -6.07 9.65 7.35
CA PRO A 76 -7.52 9.53 7.48
C PRO A 76 -8.25 10.85 7.26
N ASN A 77 -7.61 11.96 7.53
CA ASN A 77 -8.26 13.26 7.35
C ASN A 77 -8.50 13.57 5.89
N GLN A 78 -7.53 13.22 5.04
CA GLN A 78 -7.66 13.46 3.61
C GLN A 78 -8.16 12.23 2.86
N LYS A 79 -8.36 11.12 3.55
CA LYS A 79 -8.74 9.86 2.92
C LYS A 79 -7.76 9.49 1.82
N LEU A 80 -6.49 9.51 2.16
CA LEU A 80 -5.42 9.32 1.19
C LEU A 80 -4.45 8.24 1.67
N VAL A 81 -4.08 7.35 0.77
CA VAL A 81 -3.04 6.36 0.98
C VAL A 81 -1.93 6.64 -0.02
N ILE A 82 -0.70 6.73 0.47
CA ILE A 82 0.47 6.95 -0.38
C ILE A 82 1.35 5.71 -0.31
N ILE A 83 1.52 5.05 -1.45
CA ILE A 83 2.37 3.87 -1.55
C ILE A 83 3.82 4.34 -1.66
N VAL A 84 4.66 3.91 -0.71
CA VAL A 84 6.04 4.37 -0.66
C VAL A 84 7.06 3.31 -1.03
N LEU A 85 6.66 2.02 -1.02
CA LEU A 85 7.59 0.95 -1.32
C LEU A 85 6.82 -0.30 -1.72
N ILE A 86 7.29 -0.99 -2.78
CA ILE A 86 6.81 -2.32 -3.16
C ILE A 86 8.05 -3.16 -3.42
N LYS A 87 8.32 -4.13 -2.54
CA LYS A 87 9.52 -4.93 -2.63
C LYS A 87 9.25 -6.39 -2.28
N HIS A 88 10.02 -7.27 -2.89
CA HIS A 88 10.02 -8.68 -2.50
C HIS A 88 10.52 -8.76 -1.06
N ARG A 89 9.98 -9.73 -0.29
CA ARG A 89 10.33 -9.85 1.13
C ARG A 89 11.82 -10.02 1.36
N LYS A 90 12.55 -10.54 0.38
CA LYS A 90 14.00 -10.70 0.49
C LYS A 90 14.73 -9.38 0.44
N ASP A 91 14.11 -8.35 -0.10
CA ASP A 91 14.74 -7.05 -0.29
C ASP A 91 14.32 -6.03 0.74
N VAL A 92 13.54 -6.43 1.74
CA VAL A 92 13.04 -5.53 2.77
C VAL A 92 13.47 -6.06 4.12
N TYR A 93 14.11 -5.20 4.90
CA TYR A 93 14.50 -5.56 6.25
C TYR A 93 13.35 -5.25 7.18
N ASP A 94 13.00 -6.23 8.00
CA ASP A 94 11.94 -6.06 8.97
C ASP A 94 12.37 -5.13 10.09
N GLN A 95 11.42 -4.35 10.50
CA GLN A 95 11.62 -3.42 11.60
C GLN A 95 11.00 -3.97 12.86
#